data_2759d19bd3d64a92450f936524bb7157
#
_entry.id   2759d19bd3d64a92450f936524bb7157
#
_cell.length_a   1.000
_cell.length_b   1.000
_cell.length_c   1.000
_cell.angle_alpha   90.00
_cell.angle_beta   90.00
_cell.angle_gamma   90.00
#
_symmetry.space_group_name_H-M   'P 1'
#
loop_
_entity.id
_entity.type
_entity.pdbx_description
1 polymer ?
#
loop_
_entity_poly.entity_id
_entity_poly.type
_entity_poly.pdbx_seq_one_letter_code
_entity_poly.pdbx_strand_id
1 'polypeptide(L)'
;MKMKATKSIFLLFTMLFSILSFAQKVKNYKGFYDDKAINIVLKSNSDGTLEGYLFYTKNSKSKFKISIYQYAEFIDVAIYTSKTSNEKIASGSLRPYKNNYSGYLEDQFQKKHFIKILNFKN
;
A
#
# COMPACT_ATOMS: atom_id res chain seq x y z
N MET A 1 -30.96 -31.61 -21.05
CA MET A 1 -30.43 -31.57 -19.68
C MET A 1 -28.94 -31.38 -19.60
N LYS A 2 -28.14 -31.93 -20.48
CA LYS A 2 -26.68 -31.75 -20.50
C LYS A 2 -26.26 -30.29 -20.76
N MET A 3 -27.06 -29.53 -21.50
CA MET A 3 -26.78 -28.13 -21.80
C MET A 3 -26.90 -27.21 -20.59
N LYS A 4 -27.80 -27.46 -19.63
CA LYS A 4 -27.96 -26.64 -18.43
C LYS A 4 -26.81 -26.79 -17.47
N ALA A 5 -26.27 -28.00 -17.30
CA ALA A 5 -25.11 -28.24 -16.43
C ALA A 5 -23.86 -27.58 -16.97
N THR A 6 -23.67 -27.59 -18.30
CA THR A 6 -22.51 -26.94 -18.93
C THR A 6 -22.54 -25.41 -18.77
N LYS A 7 -23.74 -24.82 -18.90
CA LYS A 7 -23.90 -23.37 -18.72
C LYS A 7 -23.63 -22.91 -17.27
N SER A 8 -24.06 -23.71 -16.29
CA SER A 8 -23.83 -23.42 -14.88
C SER A 8 -22.35 -23.48 -14.52
N ILE A 9 -21.62 -24.45 -15.03
CA ILE A 9 -20.19 -24.61 -14.82
C ILE A 9 -19.42 -23.42 -15.44
N PHE A 10 -19.84 -22.99 -16.63
CA PHE A 10 -19.20 -21.85 -17.31
C PHE A 10 -19.39 -20.54 -16.54
N LEU A 11 -20.59 -20.28 -16.01
CA LEU A 11 -20.88 -19.10 -15.20
C LEU A 11 -20.05 -19.07 -13.93
N LEU A 12 -19.94 -20.19 -13.23
CA LEU A 12 -19.14 -20.30 -12.01
C LEU A 12 -17.67 -20.02 -12.28
N PHE A 13 -17.15 -20.52 -13.38
CA PHE A 13 -15.76 -20.32 -13.78
C PHE A 13 -15.48 -18.83 -14.09
N THR A 14 -16.40 -18.15 -14.76
CA THR A 14 -16.28 -16.74 -15.09
C THR A 14 -16.31 -15.86 -13.84
N MET A 15 -17.16 -16.18 -12.87
CA MET A 15 -17.21 -15.45 -11.58
C MET A 15 -15.91 -15.59 -10.78
N LEU A 16 -15.35 -16.78 -10.73
CA LEU A 16 -14.08 -17.02 -10.06
C LEU A 16 -12.95 -16.22 -10.70
N PHE A 17 -12.92 -16.13 -12.00
CA PHE A 17 -11.92 -15.40 -12.75
C PHE A 17 -12.01 -13.89 -12.46
N SER A 18 -13.22 -13.35 -12.36
CA SER A 18 -13.44 -11.93 -12.05
C SER A 18 -12.96 -11.58 -10.63
N ILE A 19 -13.23 -12.43 -9.65
CA ILE A 19 -12.79 -12.24 -8.27
C ILE A 19 -11.26 -12.22 -8.19
N LEU A 20 -10.59 -13.14 -8.88
CA LEU A 20 -9.14 -13.22 -8.91
C LEU A 20 -8.49 -11.99 -9.53
N SER A 21 -9.08 -11.42 -10.59
CA SER A 21 -8.52 -10.23 -11.22
C SER A 21 -8.65 -8.98 -10.35
N PHE A 22 -9.67 -8.89 -9.48
CA PHE A 22 -9.80 -7.80 -8.50
C PHE A 22 -8.83 -7.94 -7.33
N ALA A 23 -8.53 -9.15 -6.90
CA ALA A 23 -7.74 -9.40 -5.69
C ALA A 23 -6.24 -9.14 -5.87
N GLN A 24 -5.75 -8.87 -7.10
CA GLN A 24 -4.32 -8.92 -7.37
C GLN A 24 -3.69 -7.63 -7.89
N LYS A 25 -4.33 -6.48 -7.66
CA LYS A 25 -3.70 -5.21 -8.01
C LYS A 25 -2.68 -4.82 -6.97
N VAL A 26 -1.42 -5.13 -7.28
CA VAL A 26 -0.27 -4.74 -6.46
C VAL A 26 0.51 -3.68 -7.23
N LYS A 27 0.83 -2.58 -6.56
CA LYS A 27 1.63 -1.50 -7.14
C LYS A 27 2.90 -1.30 -6.36
N ASN A 28 3.97 -1.00 -7.08
CA ASN A 28 5.28 -0.74 -6.50
C ASN A 28 5.62 0.74 -6.65
N TYR A 29 6.09 1.34 -5.57
CA TYR A 29 6.53 2.73 -5.56
C TYR A 29 7.94 2.83 -5.02
N LYS A 30 8.65 3.86 -5.46
CA LYS A 30 9.95 4.22 -4.90
C LYS A 30 9.81 5.50 -4.11
N GLY A 31 10.72 5.72 -3.19
CA GLY A 31 10.71 6.93 -2.41
C GLY A 31 11.93 7.06 -1.53
N PHE A 32 11.82 7.94 -0.54
CA PHE A 32 12.88 8.22 0.42
C PHE A 32 12.29 8.32 1.82
N TYR A 33 13.02 7.82 2.79
CA TYR A 33 12.71 7.93 4.21
C TYR A 33 13.97 8.36 4.93
N ASP A 34 13.97 9.58 5.51
CA ASP A 34 15.15 10.19 6.12
C ASP A 34 16.38 10.13 5.19
N ASP A 35 16.21 10.52 3.92
CA ASP A 35 17.24 10.53 2.87
C ASP A 35 17.70 9.14 2.41
N LYS A 36 17.10 8.06 2.91
CA LYS A 36 17.42 6.71 2.47
C LYS A 36 16.40 6.24 1.45
N ALA A 37 16.89 5.64 0.37
CA ALA A 37 16.02 5.09 -0.67
C ALA A 37 15.19 3.93 -0.13
N ILE A 38 13.89 3.97 -0.41
CA ILE A 38 12.94 2.93 0.00
C ILE A 38 12.14 2.43 -1.20
N ASN A 39 11.60 1.24 -1.03
CA ASN A 39 10.61 0.66 -1.93
C ASN A 39 9.34 0.39 -1.14
N ILE A 40 8.20 0.64 -1.76
CA ILE A 40 6.89 0.44 -1.15
C ILE A 40 6.07 -0.42 -2.07
N VAL A 41 5.50 -1.49 -1.53
CA VAL A 41 4.62 -2.41 -2.26
C VAL A 41 3.25 -2.32 -1.62
N LEU A 42 2.26 -1.90 -2.39
CA LEU A 42 0.90 -1.64 -1.90
C LEU A 42 -0.13 -2.47 -2.64
N LYS A 43 -1.12 -2.90 -1.90
CA LYS A 43 -2.29 -3.61 -2.39
C LYS A 43 -3.54 -2.84 -1.97
N SER A 44 -4.46 -2.66 -2.90
CA SER A 44 -5.73 -1.99 -2.61
C SER A 44 -6.69 -2.92 -1.89
N ASN A 45 -7.30 -2.43 -0.82
CA ASN A 45 -8.39 -3.10 -0.13
C ASN A 45 -9.74 -2.67 -0.72
N SER A 46 -10.77 -3.43 -0.42
CA SER A 46 -12.13 -3.14 -0.91
C SER A 46 -12.69 -1.82 -0.37
N ASP A 47 -12.20 -1.33 0.77
CA ASP A 47 -12.63 -0.07 1.39
C ASP A 47 -11.88 1.16 0.87
N GLY A 48 -10.97 0.99 -0.10
CA GLY A 48 -10.18 2.09 -0.66
C GLY A 48 -8.87 2.37 0.07
N THR A 49 -8.58 1.67 1.16
CA THR A 49 -7.28 1.79 1.82
C THR A 49 -6.23 0.98 1.09
N LEU A 50 -4.97 1.38 1.24
CA LEU A 50 -3.83 0.66 0.69
C LEU A 50 -3.02 0.09 1.83
N GLU A 51 -2.64 -1.17 1.69
CA GLU A 51 -1.79 -1.85 2.66
C GLU A 51 -0.68 -2.61 1.96
N GLY A 52 0.43 -2.74 2.63
CA GLY A 52 1.53 -3.49 2.09
C GLY A 52 2.74 -3.41 2.99
N TYR A 53 3.90 -3.30 2.36
CA TYR A 53 5.15 -3.22 3.11
C TYR A 53 6.13 -2.26 2.47
N LEU A 54 7.03 -1.78 3.32
CA LEU A 54 8.09 -0.85 2.98
C LEU A 54 9.43 -1.47 3.37
N PHE A 55 10.43 -1.28 2.55
CA PHE A 55 11.78 -1.73 2.88
C PHE A 55 12.81 -0.79 2.28
N TYR A 56 13.97 -0.72 2.94
CA TYR A 56 15.09 0.05 2.40
C TYR A 56 15.66 -0.67 1.18
N THR A 57 15.97 0.08 0.14
CA THR A 57 16.52 -0.49 -1.09
C THR A 57 17.80 -1.28 -0.84
N LYS A 58 18.61 -0.83 0.12
CA LYS A 58 19.85 -1.51 0.50
C LYS A 58 19.66 -2.70 1.43
N ASN A 59 18.46 -2.88 2.00
CA ASN A 59 18.18 -3.99 2.92
C ASN A 59 16.76 -4.50 2.71
N SER A 60 16.56 -5.28 1.66
CA SER A 60 15.25 -5.80 1.29
C SER A 60 14.72 -6.89 2.22
N LYS A 61 15.56 -7.40 3.13
CA LYS A 61 15.13 -8.46 4.06
C LYS A 61 14.30 -7.94 5.21
N SER A 62 14.53 -6.69 5.65
CA SER A 62 13.77 -6.07 6.73
C SER A 62 12.60 -5.31 6.15
N LYS A 63 11.40 -5.84 6.34
CA LYS A 63 10.17 -5.25 5.81
C LYS A 63 9.29 -4.74 6.94
N PHE A 64 8.77 -3.54 6.75
CA PHE A 64 7.84 -2.89 7.67
C PHE A 64 6.46 -2.89 7.03
N LYS A 65 5.41 -3.05 7.85
CA LYS A 65 4.06 -2.90 7.36
C LYS A 65 3.76 -1.42 7.15
N ILE A 66 3.06 -1.08 6.08
CA ILE A 66 2.61 0.28 5.81
C ILE A 66 1.12 0.27 5.46
N SER A 67 0.39 1.25 5.99
CA SER A 67 -1.02 1.49 5.67
C SER A 67 -1.18 2.91 5.18
N ILE A 68 -1.98 3.09 4.13
CA ILE A 68 -2.26 4.40 3.56
C ILE A 68 -3.78 4.58 3.43
N TYR A 69 -4.30 5.67 4.02
CA TYR A 69 -5.66 6.12 3.82
C TYR A 69 -5.64 7.30 2.86
N GLN A 70 -6.43 7.22 1.81
CA GLN A 70 -6.45 8.25 0.77
C GLN A 70 -7.61 9.22 0.99
N TYR A 71 -7.28 10.51 1.00
CA TYR A 71 -8.24 11.60 1.02
C TYR A 71 -8.04 12.45 -0.23
N ALA A 72 -8.98 13.40 -0.47
CA ALA A 72 -8.93 14.20 -1.70
C ALA A 72 -7.65 15.04 -1.83
N GLU A 73 -7.15 15.60 -0.71
CA GLU A 73 -6.02 16.54 -0.74
C GLU A 73 -4.77 16.06 -0.02
N PHE A 74 -4.82 14.88 0.61
CA PHE A 74 -3.69 14.33 1.33
C PHE A 74 -3.85 12.83 1.52
N ILE A 75 -2.80 12.19 1.97
CA ILE A 75 -2.85 10.79 2.40
C ILE A 75 -2.33 10.69 3.84
N ASP A 76 -2.93 9.80 4.62
CA ASP A 76 -2.43 9.43 5.94
C ASP A 76 -1.64 8.15 5.83
N VAL A 77 -0.43 8.17 6.39
CA VAL A 77 0.51 7.04 6.33
C VAL A 77 0.83 6.57 7.73
N ALA A 78 0.81 5.26 7.93
CA ALA A 78 1.22 4.63 9.19
C ALA A 78 2.19 3.50 8.88
N ILE A 79 3.29 3.45 9.62
CA ILE A 79 4.33 2.42 9.50
C ILE A 79 4.38 1.63 10.81
N TYR A 80 4.51 0.31 10.68
CA TYR A 80 4.52 -0.64 11.80
C TYR A 80 5.87 -1.36 11.85
N THR A 81 6.22 -1.90 13.03
CA THR A 81 7.55 -2.45 13.30
C THR A 81 7.96 -3.60 12.40
N SER A 82 7.00 -4.38 11.90
CA SER A 82 7.29 -5.49 10.99
C SER A 82 6.13 -5.72 10.06
N LYS A 83 6.32 -6.60 9.10
CA LYS A 83 5.30 -6.94 8.11
C LYS A 83 3.99 -7.44 8.74
N THR A 84 4.07 -8.08 9.91
CA THR A 84 2.91 -8.68 10.59
C THR A 84 2.52 -7.97 11.89
N SER A 85 3.32 -7.00 12.34
CA SER A 85 3.07 -6.29 13.60
C SER A 85 1.94 -5.29 13.46
N ASN A 86 1.19 -5.09 14.54
CA ASN A 86 0.23 -4.01 14.68
C ASN A 86 0.79 -2.85 15.52
N GLU A 87 2.06 -2.91 15.89
CA GLU A 87 2.71 -1.86 16.67
C GLU A 87 3.19 -0.74 15.75
N LYS A 88 2.54 0.40 15.86
CA LYS A 88 2.84 1.57 15.03
C LYS A 88 4.13 2.24 15.51
N ILE A 89 5.06 2.48 14.58
CA ILE A 89 6.31 3.17 14.90
C ILE A 89 6.32 4.63 14.42
N ALA A 90 5.56 4.96 13.37
CA ALA A 90 5.48 6.33 12.88
C ALA A 90 4.20 6.53 12.08
N SER A 91 3.66 7.75 12.10
CA SER A 91 2.49 8.08 11.30
C SER A 91 2.42 9.59 11.04
N GLY A 92 1.71 9.97 10.00
CA GLY A 92 1.51 11.35 9.64
C GLY A 92 0.77 11.51 8.32
N SER A 93 0.60 12.74 7.91
CA SER A 93 -0.08 13.09 6.67
C SER A 93 0.91 13.61 5.64
N LEU A 94 0.76 13.14 4.40
CA LEU A 94 1.56 13.59 3.28
C LEU A 94 0.68 14.37 2.32
N ARG A 95 1.23 15.43 1.73
CA ARG A 95 0.55 16.29 0.78
C ARG A 95 1.13 16.12 -0.61
N PRO A 96 0.31 16.31 -1.65
CA PRO A 96 0.80 16.20 -3.01
C PRO A 96 1.67 17.41 -3.38
N TYR A 97 2.76 17.13 -4.08
CA TYR A 97 3.59 18.14 -4.70
C TYR A 97 4.08 17.60 -6.03
N LYS A 98 3.63 18.21 -7.13
CA LYS A 98 3.85 17.68 -8.49
C LYS A 98 3.28 16.24 -8.58
N ASN A 99 4.13 15.27 -8.93
CA ASN A 99 3.70 13.87 -9.05
C ASN A 99 4.01 13.04 -7.81
N ASN A 100 4.42 13.68 -6.74
CA ASN A 100 4.89 13.00 -5.53
C ASN A 100 4.01 13.38 -4.33
N TYR A 101 4.07 12.56 -3.30
CA TYR A 101 3.54 12.90 -1.98
C TYR A 101 4.69 12.96 -0.99
N SER A 102 4.71 13.99 -0.15
CA SER A 102 5.76 14.15 0.84
C SER A 102 5.25 14.79 2.12
N GLY A 103 5.99 14.62 3.19
CA GLY A 103 5.67 15.18 4.49
C GLY A 103 6.49 14.53 5.59
N TYR A 104 6.03 14.70 6.82
CA TYR A 104 6.72 14.16 7.99
C TYR A 104 5.86 13.15 8.71
N LEU A 105 6.47 12.05 9.09
CA LEU A 105 5.88 11.09 10.01
C LEU A 105 6.50 11.31 11.38
N GLU A 106 5.66 11.25 12.43
CA GLU A 106 6.13 11.39 13.80
C GLU A 106 6.18 10.02 14.45
N ASP A 107 7.31 9.69 15.08
CA ASP A 107 7.49 8.43 15.77
C ASP A 107 6.99 8.50 17.21
N GLN A 108 7.10 7.38 17.94
CA GLN A 108 6.64 7.27 19.33
C GLN A 108 7.42 8.16 20.31
N PHE A 109 8.58 8.70 19.89
CA PHE A 109 9.39 9.62 20.68
C PHE A 109 9.19 11.07 20.22
N GLN A 110 8.17 11.34 19.41
CA GLN A 110 7.84 12.65 18.85
C GLN A 110 8.91 13.21 17.90
N LYS A 111 9.77 12.34 17.38
CA LYS A 111 10.74 12.71 16.37
C LYS A 111 10.11 12.63 15.00
N LYS A 112 10.38 13.64 14.16
CA LYS A 112 9.85 13.71 12.80
C LYS A 112 10.80 13.10 11.79
N HIS A 113 10.24 12.33 10.88
CA HIS A 113 10.96 11.67 9.80
C HIS A 113 10.37 12.11 8.47
N PHE A 114 11.20 12.63 7.59
CA PHE A 114 10.74 13.03 6.27
C PHE A 114 10.53 11.80 5.40
N ILE A 115 9.37 11.73 4.71
CA ILE A 115 9.08 10.68 3.75
C ILE A 115 8.58 11.30 2.44
N LYS A 116 9.02 10.73 1.33
CA LYS A 116 8.59 11.12 -0.01
C LYS A 116 8.29 9.88 -0.82
N ILE A 117 7.10 9.83 -1.41
CA ILE A 117 6.66 8.73 -2.28
C ILE A 117 6.59 9.28 -3.70
N LEU A 118 7.37 8.68 -4.59
CA LEU A 118 7.49 9.13 -5.97
C LEU A 118 6.37 8.59 -6.84
N ASN A 119 5.83 9.43 -7.71
CA ASN A 119 4.82 9.06 -8.72
C ASN A 119 3.59 8.38 -8.12
N PHE A 120 3.21 8.79 -6.91
CA PHE A 120 2.02 8.28 -6.25
C PHE A 120 0.80 9.06 -6.73
N LYS A 121 -0.19 8.34 -7.26
CA LYS A 121 -1.46 8.92 -7.72
C LYS A 121 -2.61 8.26 -6.98
N ASN A 122 -3.52 9.09 -6.52
CA ASN A 122 -4.78 8.60 -5.92
C ASN A 122 -5.69 7.95 -6.95
#